data_6704c00817beb55aa839bdd5fb8e6612
#
_entry.id   6704c00817beb55aa839bdd5fb8e6612
#
_cell.length_a   1.000
_cell.length_b   1.000
_cell.length_c   1.000
_cell.angle_alpha   90.00
_cell.angle_beta   90.00
_cell.angle_gamma   90.00
#
_symmetry.space_group_name_H-M   'P 1'
#
loop_
_entity.id
_entity.type
_entity.pdbx_description
1 polymer ?
#
loop_
_entity_poly.entity_id
_entity_poly.type
_entity_poly.pdbx_seq_one_letter_code
_entity_poly.pdbx_strand_id
1 'polypeptide(L)'
;NSACNGRMITMLFPGHVDSCTPQLLKDTKKAARETGVRIQIHATINLFEFHTVMQRERCTPIELLDKIGFLDPEVSLSHCIFISGHSWLAYPYGNDLKIIADSGAPVAYSPLKYLKLGITMESFDKYLKAGITMGIGTDTFPKDIISDMRYAALASRVAEKSFMAGHPRDVFNAATLGGAKMLGRDDLGRLQKGAKADITIVNLRNIAFGAVRDPIRSLMETAVSRDVRTVIVDGEMLVDNGKYLRLNEEELLEK
;
A
#
# COMPACT_ATOMS: atom_id res chain seq x y z
N ASN A 1 -4.15 -5.33 22.61
CA ASN A 1 -4.38 -5.30 21.16
C ASN A 1 -3.22 -5.91 20.35
N SER A 2 -2.35 -6.67 20.97
CA SER A 2 -1.26 -7.36 20.29
C SER A 2 -1.16 -8.81 20.72
N ALA A 3 -0.78 -9.69 19.81
CA ALA A 3 -0.53 -11.11 20.05
C ALA A 3 0.84 -11.50 19.52
N CYS A 4 1.28 -12.75 19.78
CA CYS A 4 2.56 -13.28 19.31
C CYS A 4 3.75 -12.35 19.66
N ASN A 5 3.85 -11.93 20.93
CA ASN A 5 4.90 -11.03 21.42
C ASN A 5 4.96 -9.69 20.67
N GLY A 6 3.81 -9.13 20.28
CA GLY A 6 3.71 -7.86 19.57
C GLY A 6 3.89 -7.95 18.06
N ARG A 7 4.06 -9.17 17.50
CA ARG A 7 4.17 -9.37 16.05
C ARG A 7 2.82 -9.36 15.32
N MET A 8 1.70 -9.48 16.04
CA MET A 8 0.35 -9.30 15.51
C MET A 8 -0.32 -8.13 16.20
N ILE A 9 -0.83 -7.20 15.41
CA ILE A 9 -1.64 -6.07 15.86
C ILE A 9 -2.97 -6.08 15.10
N THR A 10 -4.02 -5.53 15.72
CA THR A 10 -5.33 -5.43 15.08
C THR A 10 -5.54 -4.03 14.50
N MET A 11 -6.35 -3.95 13.46
CA MET A 11 -6.90 -2.72 12.91
C MET A 11 -8.41 -2.86 12.77
N LEU A 12 -9.16 -1.78 12.89
CA LEU A 12 -10.58 -1.76 12.53
C LEU A 12 -10.70 -1.66 11.01
N PHE A 13 -11.60 -2.46 10.45
CA PHE A 13 -11.85 -2.49 9.02
C PHE A 13 -13.36 -2.49 8.75
N PRO A 14 -14.00 -1.32 8.56
CA PRO A 14 -15.43 -1.24 8.30
C PRO A 14 -15.83 -1.73 6.89
N GLY A 15 -14.88 -1.94 6.00
CA GLY A 15 -15.12 -2.43 4.64
C GLY A 15 -14.89 -1.36 3.58
N HIS A 16 -15.94 -0.97 2.87
CA HIS A 16 -15.91 -0.01 1.76
C HIS A 16 -16.74 1.23 2.08
N VAL A 17 -16.41 2.39 1.49
CA VAL A 17 -17.13 3.64 1.75
C VAL A 17 -18.58 3.55 1.27
N ASP A 18 -18.85 2.92 0.14
CA ASP A 18 -20.21 2.77 -0.39
C ASP A 18 -21.09 1.80 0.42
N SER A 19 -20.49 0.78 1.03
CA SER A 19 -21.21 -0.22 1.85
C SER A 19 -21.45 0.22 3.30
N CYS A 20 -20.86 1.34 3.71
CA CYS A 20 -21.02 1.90 5.05
C CYS A 20 -21.98 3.08 5.06
N THR A 21 -22.77 3.19 6.14
CA THR A 21 -23.47 4.44 6.42
C THR A 21 -22.51 5.47 7.05
N PRO A 22 -22.76 6.77 6.88
CA PRO A 22 -21.98 7.80 7.57
C PRO A 22 -21.94 7.60 9.09
N GLN A 23 -23.02 7.08 9.68
CA GLN A 23 -23.07 6.80 11.12
C GLN A 23 -22.14 5.65 11.52
N LEU A 24 -22.13 4.52 10.75
CA LEU A 24 -21.19 3.42 11.01
C LEU A 24 -19.73 3.87 10.94
N LEU A 25 -19.38 4.72 9.98
CA LEU A 25 -18.03 5.27 9.87
C LEU A 25 -17.69 6.14 11.09
N LYS A 26 -18.59 7.01 11.54
CA LYS A 26 -18.41 7.82 12.77
C LYS A 26 -18.22 6.93 14.00
N ASP A 27 -19.04 5.88 14.16
CA ASP A 27 -18.94 4.95 15.27
C ASP A 27 -17.66 4.15 15.24
N THR A 28 -17.20 3.73 14.04
CA THR A 28 -15.88 3.11 13.84
C THR A 28 -14.75 4.05 14.26
N LYS A 29 -14.83 5.32 13.86
CA LYS A 29 -13.81 6.31 14.24
C LYS A 29 -13.78 6.56 15.75
N LYS A 30 -14.94 6.61 16.38
CA LYS A 30 -15.06 6.72 17.84
C LYS A 30 -14.44 5.50 18.52
N ALA A 31 -14.80 4.29 18.11
CA ALA A 31 -14.25 3.05 18.66
C ALA A 31 -12.71 2.96 18.49
N ALA A 32 -12.18 3.41 17.34
CA ALA A 32 -10.75 3.48 17.11
C ALA A 32 -10.03 4.36 18.13
N ARG A 33 -10.57 5.55 18.38
CA ARG A 33 -10.02 6.50 19.38
C ARG A 33 -10.09 5.95 20.80
N GLU A 34 -11.21 5.31 21.17
CA GLU A 34 -11.41 4.74 22.51
C GLU A 34 -10.49 3.54 22.77
N THR A 35 -10.15 2.78 21.76
CA THR A 35 -9.32 1.56 21.85
C THR A 35 -7.85 1.77 21.50
N GLY A 36 -7.50 2.92 20.94
CA GLY A 36 -6.14 3.19 20.42
C GLY A 36 -5.75 2.30 19.23
N VAL A 37 -6.75 1.86 18.45
CA VAL A 37 -6.57 0.97 17.29
C VAL A 37 -6.70 1.78 16.01
N ARG A 38 -5.79 1.57 15.06
CA ARG A 38 -5.85 2.23 13.75
C ARG A 38 -6.97 1.67 12.87
N ILE A 39 -7.33 2.41 11.84
CA ILE A 39 -8.35 2.02 10.87
C ILE A 39 -7.72 1.79 9.51
N GLN A 40 -8.21 0.80 8.79
CA GLN A 40 -8.03 0.66 7.36
C GLN A 40 -9.40 0.57 6.68
N ILE A 41 -9.58 1.25 5.55
CA ILE A 41 -10.82 1.23 4.77
C ILE A 41 -10.51 1.21 3.28
N HIS A 42 -11.29 0.46 2.51
CA HIS A 42 -11.29 0.60 1.05
C HIS A 42 -11.97 1.91 0.66
N ALA A 43 -11.30 2.71 -0.16
CA ALA A 43 -11.81 3.98 -0.63
C ALA A 43 -11.56 4.15 -2.13
N THR A 44 -12.58 4.51 -2.88
CA THR A 44 -12.57 4.79 -4.32
C THR A 44 -11.95 3.66 -5.15
N ILE A 45 -12.33 2.42 -4.83
CA ILE A 45 -11.75 1.21 -5.45
C ILE A 45 -12.24 0.98 -6.89
N ASN A 46 -13.43 1.46 -7.22
CA ASN A 46 -14.04 1.27 -8.54
C ASN A 46 -15.05 2.40 -8.86
N LEU A 47 -15.49 2.45 -10.11
CA LEU A 47 -16.46 3.44 -10.58
C LEU A 47 -17.81 3.31 -9.89
N PHE A 48 -18.22 2.09 -9.55
CA PHE A 48 -19.49 1.83 -8.89
C PHE A 48 -19.53 2.50 -7.50
N GLU A 49 -18.48 2.31 -6.68
CA GLU A 49 -18.37 2.97 -5.39
C GLU A 49 -18.44 4.49 -5.53
N PHE A 50 -17.66 5.06 -6.45
CA PHE A 50 -17.63 6.50 -6.66
C PHE A 50 -19.03 7.04 -6.99
N HIS A 51 -19.71 6.43 -7.97
CA HIS A 51 -21.03 6.90 -8.40
C HIS A 51 -22.13 6.61 -7.36
N THR A 52 -22.05 5.51 -6.64
CA THR A 52 -23.01 5.20 -5.56
C THR A 52 -22.94 6.25 -4.45
N VAL A 53 -21.75 6.59 -4.01
CA VAL A 53 -21.57 7.62 -2.97
C VAL A 53 -22.00 8.99 -3.50
N MET A 54 -21.57 9.36 -4.72
CA MET A 54 -21.99 10.61 -5.36
C MET A 54 -23.52 10.75 -5.46
N GLN A 55 -24.20 9.67 -5.82
CA GLN A 55 -25.66 9.66 -5.93
C GLN A 55 -26.34 9.81 -4.56
N ARG A 56 -25.85 9.10 -3.56
CA ARG A 56 -26.41 9.05 -2.21
C ARG A 56 -26.12 10.30 -1.40
N GLU A 57 -24.84 10.73 -1.40
CA GLU A 57 -24.32 11.77 -0.48
C GLU A 57 -24.08 13.13 -1.14
N ARG A 58 -24.19 13.21 -2.49
CA ARG A 58 -23.94 14.42 -3.27
C ARG A 58 -22.50 14.99 -3.12
N CYS A 59 -21.57 14.13 -2.84
CA CYS A 59 -20.14 14.42 -2.75
C CYS A 59 -19.31 13.18 -3.10
N THR A 60 -18.00 13.36 -3.36
CA THR A 60 -17.12 12.21 -3.62
C THR A 60 -16.96 11.34 -2.37
N PRO A 61 -16.51 10.08 -2.50
CA PRO A 61 -16.20 9.25 -1.33
C PRO A 61 -15.18 9.90 -0.39
N ILE A 62 -14.19 10.59 -0.93
CA ILE A 62 -13.16 11.27 -0.14
C ILE A 62 -13.74 12.51 0.56
N GLU A 63 -14.53 13.31 -0.15
CA GLU A 63 -15.25 14.44 0.46
C GLU A 63 -16.21 14.00 1.57
N LEU A 64 -16.87 12.84 1.41
CA LEU A 64 -17.70 12.26 2.46
C LEU A 64 -16.90 11.95 3.72
N LEU A 65 -15.77 11.24 3.54
CA LEU A 65 -14.90 10.87 4.65
C LEU A 65 -14.36 12.10 5.39
N ASP A 66 -13.98 13.13 4.66
CA ASP A 66 -13.53 14.41 5.24
C ASP A 66 -14.67 15.12 5.99
N LYS A 67 -15.81 15.29 5.35
CA LYS A 67 -17.00 15.95 5.90
C LYS A 67 -17.48 15.33 7.23
N ILE A 68 -17.34 14.03 7.40
CA ILE A 68 -17.72 13.34 8.65
C ILE A 68 -16.58 13.27 9.67
N GLY A 69 -15.40 13.84 9.38
CA GLY A 69 -14.24 13.83 10.26
C GLY A 69 -13.58 12.45 10.42
N PHE A 70 -13.65 11.62 9.37
CA PHE A 70 -13.10 10.28 9.39
C PHE A 70 -11.60 10.25 9.11
N LEU A 71 -11.12 11.16 8.24
CA LEU A 71 -9.73 11.19 7.77
C LEU A 71 -8.79 11.78 8.82
N ASP A 72 -7.70 11.09 9.06
CA ASP A 72 -6.52 11.57 9.78
C ASP A 72 -5.33 10.59 9.59
N PRO A 73 -4.12 10.83 10.15
CA PRO A 73 -2.97 9.96 9.99
C PRO A 73 -3.12 8.53 10.53
N GLU A 74 -4.17 8.25 11.33
CA GLU A 74 -4.44 6.92 11.88
C GLU A 74 -5.38 6.09 10.99
N VAL A 75 -5.90 6.67 9.91
CA VAL A 75 -6.79 6.02 8.93
C VAL A 75 -6.04 5.76 7.64
N SER A 76 -5.74 4.51 7.35
CA SER A 76 -5.16 4.10 6.08
C SER A 76 -6.24 3.89 5.02
N LEU A 77 -6.10 4.58 3.89
CA LEU A 77 -6.98 4.42 2.73
C LEU A 77 -6.39 3.39 1.78
N SER A 78 -7.11 2.30 1.53
CA SER A 78 -6.69 1.32 0.53
C SER A 78 -7.18 1.74 -0.84
N HIS A 79 -6.24 1.71 -1.79
CA HIS A 79 -6.39 1.93 -3.22
C HIS A 79 -6.44 3.39 -3.65
N CYS A 80 -7.46 4.15 -3.34
CA CYS A 80 -7.66 5.53 -3.80
C CYS A 80 -7.44 5.69 -5.32
N ILE A 81 -8.04 4.78 -6.11
CA ILE A 81 -7.87 4.75 -7.57
C ILE A 81 -8.72 5.83 -8.23
N PHE A 82 -10.03 5.77 -8.02
CA PHE A 82 -11.00 6.63 -8.68
C PHE A 82 -11.33 7.87 -7.84
N ILE A 83 -10.32 8.70 -7.61
CA ILE A 83 -10.52 10.02 -7.00
C ILE A 83 -10.90 11.05 -8.08
N SER A 84 -11.41 12.22 -7.67
CA SER A 84 -11.73 13.32 -8.57
C SER A 84 -10.55 13.64 -9.50
N GLY A 85 -10.83 13.83 -10.78
CA GLY A 85 -9.83 14.05 -11.82
C GLY A 85 -9.22 12.78 -12.43
N HIS A 86 -9.65 11.60 -12.03
CA HIS A 86 -9.28 10.35 -12.72
C HIS A 86 -9.92 10.32 -14.12
N SER A 87 -9.14 9.92 -15.14
CA SER A 87 -9.55 9.99 -16.55
C SER A 87 -10.84 9.22 -16.88
N TRP A 88 -11.10 8.12 -16.16
CA TRP A 88 -12.29 7.29 -16.38
C TRP A 88 -13.57 7.83 -15.72
N LEU A 89 -13.45 8.75 -14.77
CA LEU A 89 -14.63 9.29 -14.06
C LEU A 89 -15.39 10.34 -14.85
N ALA A 90 -14.76 10.98 -15.84
CA ALA A 90 -15.28 12.18 -16.49
C ALA A 90 -15.77 13.26 -15.48
N TYR A 91 -15.16 13.28 -14.29
CA TYR A 91 -15.45 14.18 -13.18
C TYR A 91 -14.19 14.97 -12.80
N PRO A 92 -13.92 16.09 -13.52
CA PRO A 92 -12.72 16.91 -13.30
C PRO A 92 -12.83 17.82 -12.08
N TYR A 93 -14.00 17.88 -11.47
CA TYR A 93 -14.31 18.74 -10.32
C TYR A 93 -13.97 18.03 -9.02
N GLY A 94 -13.60 18.78 -7.99
CA GLY A 94 -13.28 18.26 -6.68
C GLY A 94 -11.79 18.34 -6.35
N ASN A 95 -11.48 18.11 -5.08
CA ASN A 95 -10.16 18.27 -4.51
C ASN A 95 -9.71 17.03 -3.74
N ASP A 96 -10.14 15.84 -4.14
CA ASP A 96 -9.89 14.60 -3.37
C ASP A 96 -8.41 14.41 -3.03
N LEU A 97 -7.52 14.62 -4.01
CA LEU A 97 -6.08 14.50 -3.78
C LEU A 97 -5.59 15.47 -2.69
N LYS A 98 -6.07 16.71 -2.72
CA LYS A 98 -5.71 17.72 -1.72
C LYS A 98 -6.31 17.39 -0.35
N ILE A 99 -7.55 16.91 -0.30
CA ILE A 99 -8.20 16.49 0.94
C ILE A 99 -7.41 15.36 1.60
N ILE A 100 -7.02 14.34 0.84
CA ILE A 100 -6.18 13.24 1.36
C ILE A 100 -4.84 13.79 1.89
N ALA A 101 -4.19 14.67 1.13
CA ALA A 101 -2.91 15.26 1.54
C ALA A 101 -3.03 16.08 2.83
N ASP A 102 -4.03 16.96 2.91
CA ASP A 102 -4.26 17.84 4.07
C ASP A 102 -4.63 17.04 5.33
N SER A 103 -5.34 15.92 5.17
CA SER A 103 -5.73 15.05 6.30
C SER A 103 -4.56 14.26 6.89
N GLY A 104 -3.48 14.09 6.14
CA GLY A 104 -2.36 13.22 6.50
C GLY A 104 -2.67 11.73 6.43
N ALA A 105 -3.84 11.32 5.94
CA ALA A 105 -4.23 9.92 5.78
C ALA A 105 -3.30 9.23 4.74
N PRO A 106 -2.64 8.12 5.10
CA PRO A 106 -1.79 7.41 4.17
C PRO A 106 -2.61 6.56 3.19
N VAL A 107 -2.05 6.30 2.00
CA VAL A 107 -2.68 5.51 0.94
C VAL A 107 -1.89 4.24 0.67
N ALA A 108 -2.56 3.08 0.71
CA ALA A 108 -2.02 1.79 0.31
C ALA A 108 -2.36 1.49 -1.15
N TYR A 109 -1.36 1.37 -1.99
CA TYR A 109 -1.50 1.07 -3.41
C TYR A 109 -1.15 -0.38 -3.71
N SER A 110 -2.00 -1.08 -4.46
CA SER A 110 -1.80 -2.46 -4.92
C SER A 110 -1.83 -2.50 -6.44
N PRO A 111 -0.72 -2.18 -7.12
CA PRO A 111 -0.70 -1.92 -8.56
C PRO A 111 -1.10 -3.14 -9.39
N LEU A 112 -0.58 -4.33 -9.10
CA LEU A 112 -0.87 -5.53 -9.88
C LEU A 112 -2.36 -5.85 -9.93
N LYS A 113 -3.08 -5.70 -8.81
CA LYS A 113 -4.52 -5.94 -8.75
C LYS A 113 -5.28 -5.16 -9.83
N TYR A 114 -4.99 -3.88 -9.95
CA TYR A 114 -5.66 -2.99 -10.89
C TYR A 114 -5.16 -3.12 -12.32
N LEU A 115 -3.86 -3.32 -12.50
CA LEU A 115 -3.28 -3.54 -13.84
C LEU A 115 -3.84 -4.79 -14.52
N LYS A 116 -4.18 -5.85 -13.76
CA LYS A 116 -4.89 -7.02 -14.30
C LYS A 116 -6.28 -6.67 -14.87
N LEU A 117 -6.86 -5.55 -14.44
CA LEU A 117 -8.14 -5.04 -14.92
C LEU A 117 -7.99 -3.91 -15.95
N GLY A 118 -6.76 -3.59 -16.36
CA GLY A 118 -6.45 -2.47 -17.24
C GLY A 118 -6.59 -1.09 -16.59
N ILE A 119 -6.57 -1.03 -15.26
CA ILE A 119 -6.82 0.17 -14.46
C ILE A 119 -5.52 0.62 -13.78
N THR A 120 -5.33 1.92 -13.63
CA THR A 120 -4.25 2.50 -12.82
C THR A 120 -4.80 3.62 -11.94
N MET A 121 -4.06 4.02 -10.91
CA MET A 121 -4.37 5.24 -10.13
C MET A 121 -3.94 6.54 -10.84
N GLU A 122 -3.78 6.52 -12.15
CA GLU A 122 -3.14 7.54 -12.98
C GLU A 122 -1.62 7.58 -12.72
N SER A 123 -1.15 8.16 -11.64
CA SER A 123 0.27 8.23 -11.32
C SER A 123 0.51 8.14 -9.82
N PHE A 124 1.37 7.22 -9.41
CA PHE A 124 1.88 7.13 -8.05
C PHE A 124 2.62 8.41 -7.60
N ASP A 125 3.40 9.01 -8.51
CA ASP A 125 4.15 10.25 -8.25
C ASP A 125 3.24 11.44 -7.95
N LYS A 126 2.03 11.46 -8.49
CA LYS A 126 1.04 12.52 -8.22
C LYS A 126 0.67 12.58 -6.74
N TYR A 127 0.51 11.42 -6.12
CA TYR A 127 0.23 11.32 -4.68
C TYR A 127 1.44 11.72 -3.83
N LEU A 128 2.63 11.28 -4.21
CA LEU A 128 3.87 11.67 -3.52
C LEU A 128 4.12 13.18 -3.60
N LYS A 129 3.94 13.78 -4.79
CA LYS A 129 4.09 15.22 -5.00
C LYS A 129 3.08 16.04 -4.19
N ALA A 130 1.91 15.48 -3.92
CA ALA A 130 0.92 16.08 -3.01
C ALA A 130 1.28 15.93 -1.53
N GLY A 131 2.36 15.22 -1.19
CA GLY A 131 2.79 14.99 0.20
C GLY A 131 2.12 13.80 0.90
N ILE A 132 1.36 12.98 0.17
CA ILE A 132 0.67 11.83 0.71
C ILE A 132 1.68 10.71 1.03
N THR A 133 1.59 10.13 2.22
CA THR A 133 2.34 8.92 2.56
C THR A 133 1.79 7.74 1.78
N MET A 134 2.61 7.17 0.90
CA MET A 134 2.23 6.00 0.10
C MET A 134 2.83 4.72 0.69
N GLY A 135 2.04 3.65 0.66
CA GLY A 135 2.49 2.28 0.90
C GLY A 135 2.24 1.40 -0.31
N ILE A 136 3.00 0.32 -0.47
CA ILE A 136 2.80 -0.69 -1.51
C ILE A 136 2.30 -1.98 -0.86
N GLY A 137 1.25 -2.56 -1.41
CA GLY A 137 0.70 -3.85 -1.04
C GLY A 137 0.40 -4.71 -2.26
N THR A 138 0.10 -6.00 -2.06
CA THR A 138 -0.16 -6.93 -3.17
C THR A 138 -1.65 -7.13 -3.46
N ASP A 139 -2.46 -7.32 -2.43
CA ASP A 139 -3.94 -7.53 -2.49
C ASP A 139 -4.43 -8.59 -3.50
N THR A 140 -3.53 -9.25 -4.22
CA THR A 140 -3.85 -10.29 -5.19
C THR A 140 -2.71 -11.31 -5.28
N PHE A 141 -2.88 -12.37 -6.04
CA PHE A 141 -1.82 -13.30 -6.38
C PHE A 141 -1.13 -12.91 -7.70
N PRO A 142 0.20 -13.15 -7.80
CA PRO A 142 1.10 -13.63 -6.75
C PRO A 142 1.29 -12.58 -5.65
N LYS A 143 1.59 -13.04 -4.41
CA LYS A 143 1.93 -12.18 -3.27
C LYS A 143 3.40 -11.76 -3.34
N ASP A 144 3.77 -11.01 -4.36
CA ASP A 144 5.15 -10.61 -4.67
C ASP A 144 5.29 -9.08 -4.63
N ILE A 145 5.74 -8.56 -3.48
CA ILE A 145 5.93 -7.12 -3.28
C ILE A 145 7.01 -6.51 -4.20
N ILE A 146 8.00 -7.32 -4.63
CA ILE A 146 9.04 -6.86 -5.56
C ILE A 146 8.41 -6.56 -6.92
N SER A 147 7.54 -7.46 -7.38
CA SER A 147 6.78 -7.25 -8.62
C SER A 147 5.82 -6.05 -8.50
N ASP A 148 5.13 -5.89 -7.36
CA ASP A 148 4.24 -4.74 -7.18
C ASP A 148 5.00 -3.40 -7.18
N MET A 149 6.19 -3.33 -6.62
CA MET A 149 7.07 -2.15 -6.76
C MET A 149 7.35 -1.83 -8.23
N ARG A 150 7.70 -2.85 -9.02
CA ARG A 150 7.94 -2.71 -10.48
C ARG A 150 6.71 -2.19 -11.21
N TYR A 151 5.54 -2.75 -10.91
CA TYR A 151 4.28 -2.34 -11.53
C TYR A 151 3.88 -0.92 -11.15
N ALA A 152 4.08 -0.49 -9.91
CA ALA A 152 3.86 0.90 -9.50
C ALA A 152 4.70 1.87 -10.35
N ALA A 153 5.99 1.56 -10.52
CA ALA A 153 6.89 2.38 -11.32
C ALA A 153 6.51 2.42 -12.80
N LEU A 154 6.23 1.25 -13.40
CA LEU A 154 5.89 1.17 -14.83
C LEU A 154 4.56 1.84 -15.14
N ALA A 155 3.54 1.64 -14.29
CA ALA A 155 2.25 2.31 -14.43
C ALA A 155 2.40 3.84 -14.40
N SER A 156 3.19 4.37 -13.46
CA SER A 156 3.46 5.82 -13.38
C SER A 156 4.17 6.34 -14.63
N ARG A 157 5.17 5.61 -15.14
CA ARG A 157 5.89 6.00 -16.38
C ARG A 157 4.95 6.07 -17.58
N VAL A 158 4.04 5.12 -17.70
CA VAL A 158 3.05 5.11 -18.79
C VAL A 158 2.06 6.26 -18.64
N ALA A 159 1.52 6.46 -17.44
CA ALA A 159 0.53 7.50 -17.16
C ALA A 159 1.10 8.91 -17.36
N GLU A 160 2.31 9.19 -16.87
CA GLU A 160 2.96 10.49 -17.00
C GLU A 160 3.72 10.67 -18.34
N LYS A 161 3.82 9.63 -19.17
CA LYS A 161 4.62 9.62 -20.40
C LYS A 161 6.06 10.11 -20.15
N SER A 162 6.63 9.67 -19.02
CA SER A 162 7.94 10.09 -18.52
C SER A 162 8.70 8.92 -17.92
N PHE A 163 9.93 8.70 -18.40
CA PHE A 163 10.81 7.70 -17.81
C PHE A 163 11.33 8.06 -16.41
N MET A 164 11.15 9.32 -16.00
CA MET A 164 11.51 9.81 -14.66
C MET A 164 10.45 9.48 -13.61
N ALA A 165 9.22 9.20 -14.01
CA ALA A 165 8.15 8.83 -13.08
C ALA A 165 8.39 7.44 -12.47
N GLY A 166 7.82 7.20 -11.30
CA GLY A 166 8.03 5.95 -10.57
C GLY A 166 9.51 5.76 -10.21
N HIS A 167 10.14 6.79 -9.64
CA HIS A 167 11.56 6.71 -9.31
C HIS A 167 11.83 5.55 -8.32
N PRO A 168 12.83 4.69 -8.58
CA PRO A 168 13.06 3.47 -7.81
C PRO A 168 13.14 3.66 -6.30
N ARG A 169 13.81 4.72 -5.85
CA ARG A 169 13.95 5.02 -4.43
C ARG A 169 12.62 5.37 -3.78
N ASP A 170 11.74 6.10 -4.46
CA ASP A 170 10.46 6.53 -3.91
C ASP A 170 9.51 5.35 -3.79
N VAL A 171 9.47 4.49 -4.79
CA VAL A 171 8.69 3.24 -4.76
C VAL A 171 9.22 2.28 -3.69
N PHE A 172 10.53 2.13 -3.57
CA PHE A 172 11.15 1.32 -2.53
C PHE A 172 10.84 1.87 -1.13
N ASN A 173 10.91 3.18 -0.94
CA ASN A 173 10.54 3.82 0.32
C ASN A 173 9.06 3.60 0.66
N ALA A 174 8.17 3.62 -0.31
CA ALA A 174 6.76 3.31 -0.08
C ALA A 174 6.55 1.85 0.37
N ALA A 175 7.28 0.91 -0.22
CA ALA A 175 7.21 -0.51 0.15
C ALA A 175 7.85 -0.83 1.51
N THR A 176 8.61 0.09 2.09
CA THR A 176 9.33 -0.09 3.36
C THR A 176 8.91 0.94 4.40
N LEU A 177 9.47 2.15 4.36
CA LEU A 177 9.20 3.24 5.29
C LEU A 177 7.73 3.70 5.25
N GLY A 178 7.15 3.74 4.05
CA GLY A 178 5.74 4.10 3.86
C GLY A 178 4.81 3.12 4.56
N GLY A 179 5.02 1.83 4.36
CA GLY A 179 4.27 0.77 5.05
C GLY A 179 4.40 0.86 6.57
N ALA A 180 5.62 1.06 7.08
CA ALA A 180 5.86 1.25 8.51
C ALA A 180 5.10 2.47 9.08
N LYS A 181 5.16 3.60 8.38
CA LYS A 181 4.44 4.84 8.76
C LYS A 181 2.93 4.64 8.75
N MET A 182 2.39 3.90 7.79
CA MET A 182 0.96 3.54 7.74
C MET A 182 0.52 2.74 8.97
N LEU A 183 1.40 1.90 9.51
CA LEU A 183 1.17 1.14 10.75
C LEU A 183 1.40 1.97 12.01
N GLY A 184 1.85 3.23 11.90
CA GLY A 184 2.24 4.06 13.03
C GLY A 184 3.49 3.52 13.75
N ARG A 185 4.42 2.89 13.01
CA ARG A 185 5.61 2.24 13.54
C ARG A 185 6.89 2.93 13.07
N ASP A 186 7.67 3.43 14.02
CA ASP A 186 8.98 4.06 13.75
C ASP A 186 10.15 3.06 13.84
N ASP A 187 9.88 1.88 14.37
CA ASP A 187 10.84 0.81 14.56
C ASP A 187 10.87 -0.22 13.41
N LEU A 188 10.10 0.00 12.34
CA LEU A 188 10.02 -0.85 11.15
C LEU A 188 10.49 -0.12 9.87
N GLY A 189 10.70 -0.90 8.81
CA GLY A 189 10.97 -0.39 7.45
C GLY A 189 12.38 0.18 7.26
N ARG A 190 13.28 0.02 8.22
CA ARG A 190 14.66 0.55 8.17
C ARG A 190 15.65 -0.33 8.92
N LEU A 191 16.90 -0.30 8.47
CA LEU A 191 18.02 -0.89 9.20
C LEU A 191 18.69 0.20 10.05
N GLN A 192 18.36 0.21 11.34
CA GLN A 192 18.85 1.20 12.29
C GLN A 192 18.97 0.58 13.68
N LYS A 193 19.95 1.03 14.49
CA LYS A 193 20.06 0.61 15.89
C LYS A 193 18.77 0.94 16.65
N GLY A 194 18.20 -0.06 17.30
CA GLY A 194 16.94 0.05 18.03
C GLY A 194 15.68 -0.26 17.20
N ALA A 195 15.78 -0.39 15.89
CA ALA A 195 14.69 -0.89 15.07
C ALA A 195 14.53 -2.42 15.22
N LYS A 196 13.33 -2.91 14.89
CA LYS A 196 13.06 -4.34 14.78
C LYS A 196 13.95 -4.97 13.72
N ALA A 197 14.40 -6.19 13.98
CA ALA A 197 15.18 -6.95 13.00
C ALA A 197 14.24 -7.64 12.00
N ASP A 198 13.52 -6.83 11.20
CA ASP A 198 12.73 -7.28 10.06
C ASP A 198 13.59 -7.06 8.81
N ILE A 199 14.22 -8.13 8.31
CA ILE A 199 15.27 -8.05 7.29
C ILE A 199 14.97 -9.03 6.17
N THR A 200 15.00 -8.55 4.94
CA THR A 200 14.96 -9.38 3.73
C THR A 200 16.27 -9.26 2.99
N ILE A 201 16.92 -10.41 2.73
CA ILE A 201 18.16 -10.49 1.95
C ILE A 201 17.84 -11.01 0.56
N VAL A 202 18.16 -10.22 -0.45
CA VAL A 202 17.93 -10.53 -1.87
C VAL A 202 19.26 -10.78 -2.58
N ASN A 203 19.34 -11.86 -3.34
CA ASN A 203 20.52 -12.19 -4.13
C ASN A 203 20.49 -11.47 -5.49
N LEU A 204 21.36 -10.49 -5.67
CA LEU A 204 21.53 -9.77 -6.95
C LEU A 204 22.67 -10.33 -7.82
N ARG A 205 23.24 -11.50 -7.47
CA ARG A 205 24.41 -12.09 -8.17
C ARG A 205 23.94 -13.25 -9.08
N ASN A 206 23.28 -12.91 -10.17
CA ASN A 206 23.00 -13.84 -11.26
C ASN A 206 23.04 -13.11 -12.61
N ILE A 207 23.04 -13.88 -13.69
CA ILE A 207 23.22 -13.35 -15.06
C ILE A 207 22.13 -12.34 -15.46
N ALA A 208 20.92 -12.46 -14.91
CA ALA A 208 19.80 -11.56 -15.23
C ALA A 208 20.05 -10.13 -14.78
N PHE A 209 20.84 -9.91 -13.73
CA PHE A 209 21.16 -8.56 -13.22
C PHE A 209 22.30 -7.88 -13.98
N GLY A 210 23.16 -8.66 -14.64
CA GLY A 210 24.39 -8.08 -15.22
C GLY A 210 25.24 -7.37 -14.15
N ALA A 211 25.78 -6.21 -14.51
CA ALA A 211 26.54 -5.38 -13.58
C ALA A 211 25.62 -4.52 -12.72
N VAL A 212 25.48 -4.85 -11.45
CA VAL A 212 24.67 -4.08 -10.49
C VAL A 212 25.39 -2.75 -10.14
N ARG A 213 24.89 -1.64 -10.66
CA ARG A 213 25.38 -0.28 -10.38
C ARG A 213 24.51 0.44 -9.36
N ASP A 214 23.19 0.22 -9.38
CA ASP A 214 22.23 0.74 -8.44
C ASP A 214 21.42 -0.47 -7.89
N PRO A 215 21.68 -0.88 -6.65
CA PRO A 215 21.01 -2.06 -6.06
C PRO A 215 19.48 -1.89 -5.95
N ILE A 216 18.98 -0.69 -5.63
CA ILE A 216 17.54 -0.43 -5.49
C ILE A 216 16.86 -0.55 -6.86
N ARG A 217 17.46 0.05 -7.88
CA ARG A 217 16.97 -0.07 -9.26
C ARG A 217 17.00 -1.52 -9.73
N SER A 218 18.10 -2.24 -9.52
CA SER A 218 18.23 -3.64 -9.90
C SER A 218 17.22 -4.53 -9.18
N LEU A 219 17.01 -4.31 -7.87
CA LEU A 219 15.98 -4.99 -7.11
C LEU A 219 14.60 -4.77 -7.75
N MET A 220 14.22 -3.54 -7.98
CA MET A 220 12.90 -3.20 -8.49
C MET A 220 12.69 -3.64 -9.95
N GLU A 221 13.69 -3.44 -10.82
CA GLU A 221 13.52 -3.68 -12.27
C GLU A 221 13.75 -5.13 -12.69
N THR A 222 14.53 -5.91 -11.91
CA THR A 222 14.97 -7.26 -12.33
C THR A 222 14.60 -8.36 -11.34
N ALA A 223 14.74 -8.12 -10.02
CA ALA A 223 14.54 -9.17 -9.03
C ALA A 223 13.11 -9.73 -9.04
N VAL A 224 13.00 -10.99 -8.68
CA VAL A 224 11.73 -11.70 -8.45
C VAL A 224 11.73 -12.37 -7.08
N SER A 225 10.59 -12.86 -6.63
CA SER A 225 10.47 -13.51 -5.30
C SER A 225 11.49 -14.63 -5.06
N ARG A 226 11.89 -15.37 -6.11
CA ARG A 226 12.93 -16.42 -6.02
C ARG A 226 14.34 -15.91 -5.72
N ASP A 227 14.61 -14.62 -5.92
CA ASP A 227 15.88 -14.02 -5.57
C ASP A 227 15.98 -13.67 -4.07
N VAL A 228 14.86 -13.75 -3.34
CA VAL A 228 14.83 -13.62 -1.88
C VAL A 228 15.50 -14.84 -1.25
N ARG A 229 16.59 -14.62 -0.54
CA ARG A 229 17.39 -15.69 0.10
C ARG A 229 17.03 -15.89 1.54
N THR A 230 16.88 -14.81 2.28
CA THR A 230 16.65 -14.89 3.73
C THR A 230 15.58 -13.90 4.12
N VAL A 231 14.68 -14.33 5.00
CA VAL A 231 13.69 -13.47 5.64
C VAL A 231 13.78 -13.64 7.15
N ILE A 232 13.98 -12.53 7.83
CA ILE A 232 14.04 -12.45 9.30
C ILE A 232 12.89 -11.51 9.73
N VAL A 233 12.13 -11.92 10.73
CA VAL A 233 11.05 -11.13 11.34
C VAL A 233 11.27 -11.07 12.85
N ASP A 234 11.38 -9.86 13.38
CA ASP A 234 11.66 -9.61 14.81
C ASP A 234 12.88 -10.42 15.33
N GLY A 235 13.92 -10.54 14.48
CA GLY A 235 15.14 -11.29 14.78
C GLY A 235 15.05 -12.80 14.57
N GLU A 236 13.89 -13.32 14.19
CA GLU A 236 13.67 -14.74 13.94
C GLU A 236 13.75 -15.06 12.45
N MET A 237 14.65 -15.97 12.06
CA MET A 237 14.81 -16.41 10.68
C MET A 237 13.64 -17.33 10.28
N LEU A 238 12.88 -16.91 9.27
CA LEU A 238 11.73 -17.65 8.73
C LEU A 238 12.03 -18.33 7.40
N VAL A 239 12.93 -17.73 6.62
CA VAL A 239 13.39 -18.27 5.33
C VAL A 239 14.92 -18.25 5.32
N ASP A 240 15.55 -19.35 4.96
CA ASP A 240 16.99 -19.45 4.73
C ASP A 240 17.28 -20.12 3.39
N ASN A 241 18.17 -19.50 2.61
CA ASN A 241 18.50 -19.95 1.25
C ASN A 241 17.28 -20.26 0.37
N GLY A 242 16.21 -19.48 0.53
CA GLY A 242 14.95 -19.64 -0.21
C GLY A 242 14.05 -20.78 0.31
N LYS A 243 14.39 -21.42 1.42
CA LYS A 243 13.60 -22.50 2.04
C LYS A 243 12.88 -21.98 3.29
N TYR A 244 11.61 -22.31 3.41
CA TYR A 244 10.82 -22.04 4.61
C TYR A 244 11.29 -22.93 5.76
N LEU A 245 11.58 -22.35 6.94
CA LEU A 245 12.08 -23.11 8.08
C LEU A 245 10.97 -23.70 8.97
N ARG A 246 9.74 -23.19 8.84
CA ARG A 246 8.59 -23.57 9.67
C ARG A 246 7.42 -24.16 8.90
N LEU A 247 7.52 -24.22 7.59
CA LEU A 247 6.48 -24.75 6.72
C LEU A 247 7.07 -25.87 5.87
N ASN A 248 6.31 -26.93 5.69
CA ASN A 248 6.59 -27.93 4.67
C ASN A 248 5.85 -27.52 3.39
N GLU A 249 6.61 -27.03 2.41
CA GLU A 249 6.06 -26.53 1.16
C GLU A 249 5.36 -27.64 0.35
N GLU A 250 5.94 -28.84 0.32
CA GLU A 250 5.37 -30.00 -0.38
C GLU A 250 4.01 -30.38 0.21
N GLU A 251 3.91 -30.47 1.55
CA GLU A 251 2.65 -30.77 2.23
C GLU A 251 1.56 -29.71 1.98
N LEU A 252 1.95 -28.45 1.82
CA LEU A 252 1.01 -27.37 1.53
C LEU A 252 0.51 -27.39 0.08
N LEU A 253 1.35 -27.84 -0.87
CA LEU A 253 0.97 -27.94 -2.29
C LEU A 253 0.06 -29.14 -2.58
N GLU A 254 0.08 -30.16 -1.70
CA GLU A 254 -0.77 -31.35 -1.82
C GLU A 254 -2.19 -31.18 -1.24
N LYS A 255 -2.47 -30.10 -0.50
CA LYS A 255 -3.76 -29.75 0.11
C LYS A 255 -4.56 -28.77 -0.74
#